data_2c3d137df6a98671f1759242d35b74fd
#
_entry.id   2c3d137df6a98671f1759242d35b74fd
#
_cell.length_a   1.000
_cell.length_b   1.000
_cell.length_c   1.000
_cell.angle_alpha   90.00
_cell.angle_beta   90.00
_cell.angle_gamma   90.00
#
_symmetry.space_group_name_H-M   'P 1'
#
loop_
_entity.id
_entity.type
_entity.pdbx_description
1 polymer ?
#
loop_
_entity_poly.entity_id
_entity_poly.type
_entity_poly.pdbx_seq_one_letter_code
_entity_poly.pdbx_strand_id
1 'polypeptide(L)'
;MCVGIHTYVKTPTRIGVIISMNRQVLFPLSLALILSLIIACGKDDPKPTPEPDPTPADTTVVKPDPVTPDPVASVAGWPAEYGGVMLQGFYWDGFGDAQWTRLEAQADELAPYFSLVWIPQSGNCGGTSMGYDDLWWFNNYNSSFGTEAQLRSLINTFKSKGIGTIADVVINHRKNVSNWVDFPKETYKGVTYEMLSTDICADDDGGATKTWASQNGYQLSANSDTGEGWGGMRDIDHMSTNVQTIVKAYLDFLLNDLGYVGFRYDMVKGYHGRYTKLYNESAKPKFSVGECWDGTNTIRSWIDATEKTSAAFDFQFRYTLRNAVNTGNWARLGQRNDNNWPLVSNNVNGGAYRQYAVTFVENHDTEYRSATAQQDPIKKDTLAANAYLLAMPGTPCVFLKHWKSYKHDIARMIQARQVAGIQNTSSTTLLRSNAGFYAATVEGTKGKLVVWLGDQSEAAAAIEGCTKILEGQHYSYWLDNSLLSAWQAMPTPTFAGDNVEKHDITIHLKDPGWQQVYFYAWDGNLYIEDSWPGVKVTATKTINGTKYYYRPFNVAAEPGYSMNVIFDQGSNAAQTVDITGITSDRYYEITNRGDDGKFGFRDITTAVAP
;
A
#
# COMPACT_ATOMS: atom_id res chain seq x y z
N MET A 1 -63.26 -2.37 5.47
CA MET A 1 -63.14 -0.94 5.76
C MET A 1 -62.48 -0.80 7.10
N CYS A 2 -61.21 -0.52 7.12
CA CYS A 2 -60.45 0.17 8.18
C CYS A 2 -59.02 0.36 7.64
N VAL A 3 -58.73 1.60 7.34
CA VAL A 3 -57.43 2.08 6.84
C VAL A 3 -56.54 2.28 8.05
N GLY A 4 -55.40 1.58 8.10
CA GLY A 4 -54.36 1.78 9.10
C GLY A 4 -53.25 2.61 8.52
N ILE A 5 -53.09 3.83 9.00
CA ILE A 5 -52.02 4.78 8.67
C ILE A 5 -50.82 4.42 9.54
N HIS A 6 -49.69 4.03 8.94
CA HIS A 6 -48.41 3.91 9.62
C HIS A 6 -47.63 5.20 9.44
N THR A 7 -47.50 5.95 10.51
CA THR A 7 -46.65 7.12 10.62
C THR A 7 -45.20 6.69 10.87
N TYR A 8 -44.33 7.04 9.94
CA TYR A 8 -42.86 6.94 10.12
C TYR A 8 -42.37 8.09 10.99
N VAL A 9 -41.82 7.76 12.13
CA VAL A 9 -41.09 8.71 13.00
C VAL A 9 -39.63 8.77 12.53
N LYS A 10 -39.21 9.94 12.05
CA LYS A 10 -37.81 10.27 11.77
C LYS A 10 -37.09 10.54 13.09
N THR A 11 -36.04 9.77 13.38
CA THR A 11 -35.03 10.10 14.40
C THR A 11 -33.99 11.07 13.85
N PRO A 12 -33.55 12.08 14.62
CA PRO A 12 -32.59 13.07 14.14
C PRO A 12 -31.15 12.59 14.29
N THR A 13 -30.39 12.82 13.25
CA THR A 13 -28.93 12.65 13.15
C THR A 13 -28.22 13.54 14.19
N ARG A 14 -27.45 12.98 15.10
CA ARG A 14 -26.56 13.73 15.97
C ARG A 14 -25.27 14.07 15.24
N ILE A 15 -25.03 15.34 15.04
CA ILE A 15 -23.73 15.90 14.65
C ILE A 15 -22.89 15.97 15.94
N GLY A 16 -21.83 15.18 16.00
CA GLY A 16 -20.84 15.24 17.08
C GLY A 16 -19.84 16.35 16.79
N VAL A 17 -19.91 17.42 17.57
CA VAL A 17 -18.87 18.45 17.63
C VAL A 17 -17.81 17.98 18.63
N ILE A 18 -16.58 17.74 18.15
CA ILE A 18 -15.44 17.46 19.00
C ILE A 18 -14.90 18.78 19.52
N ILE A 19 -15.13 19.07 20.81
CA ILE A 19 -14.48 20.16 21.54
C ILE A 19 -13.23 19.58 22.22
N SER A 20 -12.07 20.04 21.77
CA SER A 20 -10.78 19.79 22.42
C SER A 20 -10.73 20.55 23.75
N MET A 21 -10.69 19.87 24.87
CA MET A 21 -10.39 20.45 26.18
C MET A 21 -8.96 20.11 26.60
N ASN A 22 -8.12 21.13 26.55
CA ASN A 22 -6.81 21.17 27.19
C ASN A 22 -6.97 21.06 28.71
N ARG A 23 -6.42 20.02 29.33
CA ARG A 23 -6.22 19.96 30.78
C ARG A 23 -4.72 19.92 31.07
N GLN A 24 -4.20 21.06 31.51
CA GLN A 24 -2.96 21.11 32.27
C GLN A 24 -3.23 20.53 33.67
N VAL A 25 -2.45 19.55 34.10
CA VAL A 25 -2.41 19.08 35.48
C VAL A 25 -1.03 19.39 36.03
N LEU A 26 -1.00 20.29 36.99
CA LEU A 26 0.16 20.61 37.83
C LEU A 26 0.45 19.43 38.78
N PHE A 27 1.72 19.05 38.85
CA PHE A 27 2.26 18.19 39.91
C PHE A 27 2.78 19.05 41.05
N PRO A 28 2.54 18.68 42.31
CA PRO A 28 3.37 19.16 43.41
C PRO A 28 4.50 18.19 43.73
N LEU A 29 5.70 18.75 43.86
CA LEU A 29 6.87 18.10 44.43
C LEU A 29 6.59 17.71 45.91
N SER A 30 6.99 16.50 46.28
CA SER A 30 7.27 16.14 47.66
C SER A 30 8.61 15.45 47.75
N LEU A 31 9.53 16.16 48.35
CA LEU A 31 10.89 15.76 48.72
C LEU A 31 10.83 14.95 50.02
N ALA A 32 11.37 13.74 50.06
CA ALA A 32 11.72 13.07 51.33
C ALA A 32 13.06 12.35 51.18
N LEU A 33 14.00 12.93 51.85
CA LEU A 33 15.37 12.48 52.10
C LEU A 33 15.35 11.53 53.31
N ILE A 34 15.92 10.31 53.20
CA ILE A 34 16.44 9.61 54.41
C ILE A 34 17.74 8.92 54.02
N LEU A 35 18.69 9.15 54.87
CA LEU A 35 20.12 8.89 54.87
C LEU A 35 20.45 7.61 55.66
N SER A 36 21.49 6.89 55.23
CA SER A 36 22.49 6.14 56.02
C SER A 36 22.12 4.77 56.62
N LEU A 37 22.88 3.74 56.42
CA LEU A 37 24.10 3.41 57.21
C LEU A 37 24.86 2.23 56.61
N ILE A 38 26.20 2.40 56.56
CA ILE A 38 27.24 1.44 56.29
C ILE A 38 27.50 0.58 57.54
N ILE A 39 27.73 -0.72 57.39
CA ILE A 39 28.66 -1.46 58.30
C ILE A 39 29.41 -2.49 57.46
N ALA A 40 30.72 -2.40 57.52
CA ALA A 40 31.72 -3.31 56.99
C ALA A 40 32.22 -4.25 58.11
N CYS A 41 32.79 -5.39 57.70
CA CYS A 41 33.87 -6.20 58.28
C CYS A 41 33.71 -7.64 57.78
N GLY A 42 34.66 -8.37 57.27
CA GLY A 42 36.08 -8.29 57.21
C GLY A 42 36.68 -9.70 57.23
N LYS A 43 37.58 -10.02 56.31
CA LYS A 43 38.70 -10.99 56.40
C LYS A 43 38.40 -12.47 56.64
N ASP A 44 39.01 -13.45 55.98
CA ASP A 44 40.44 -13.75 55.72
C ASP A 44 40.60 -14.86 54.67
N ASP A 45 41.60 -14.72 53.80
CA ASP A 45 42.25 -15.80 53.06
C ASP A 45 43.18 -16.64 53.97
N PRO A 46 43.62 -17.91 53.62
CA PRO A 46 44.74 -18.06 52.71
C PRO A 46 44.76 -19.33 51.81
N LYS A 47 45.56 -19.22 50.76
CA LYS A 47 46.22 -20.21 49.91
C LYS A 47 47.17 -21.14 50.71
N PRO A 48 47.64 -22.36 50.27
CA PRO A 48 48.36 -22.58 49.00
C PRO A 48 48.24 -23.96 48.32
N THR A 49 48.73 -24.00 47.08
CA THR A 49 49.08 -25.14 46.21
C THR A 49 50.18 -26.04 46.83
N PRO A 50 50.34 -27.34 46.39
CA PRO A 50 51.27 -27.64 45.29
C PRO A 50 50.86 -28.76 44.30
N GLU A 51 51.36 -28.66 43.06
CA GLU A 51 51.56 -29.72 42.10
C GLU A 51 52.66 -30.72 42.57
N PRO A 52 52.76 -31.97 41.99
CA PRO A 52 53.36 -32.21 40.69
C PRO A 52 52.83 -33.39 39.88
N ASP A 53 53.16 -33.34 38.58
CA ASP A 53 53.15 -34.28 37.48
C ASP A 53 53.84 -35.64 37.78
N PRO A 54 53.66 -36.79 37.02
CA PRO A 54 53.85 -36.87 35.56
C PRO A 54 52.89 -37.85 34.79
N THR A 55 52.86 -37.57 33.50
CA THR A 55 52.31 -38.36 32.37
C THR A 55 52.89 -39.81 32.31
N PRO A 56 52.13 -40.80 31.68
CA PRO A 56 52.50 -41.18 30.31
C PRO A 56 51.34 -41.50 29.35
N ALA A 57 51.56 -41.03 28.13
CA ALA A 57 51.30 -41.61 26.78
C ALA A 57 50.01 -42.34 26.43
N ASP A 58 49.25 -41.68 25.52
CA ASP A 58 48.79 -42.11 24.19
C ASP A 58 47.87 -43.33 24.05
N THR A 59 46.62 -43.04 23.78
CA THR A 59 45.84 -43.72 22.73
C THR A 59 44.73 -42.75 22.24
N THR A 60 44.95 -42.21 21.05
CA THR A 60 44.01 -41.41 20.30
C THR A 60 42.74 -42.20 19.95
N VAL A 61 41.60 -41.84 20.60
CA VAL A 61 40.27 -42.08 20.06
C VAL A 61 39.74 -40.69 19.73
N VAL A 62 39.76 -40.33 18.45
CA VAL A 62 39.11 -39.15 17.92
C VAL A 62 37.62 -39.31 18.10
N LYS A 63 37.09 -38.65 19.14
CA LYS A 63 35.64 -38.44 19.29
C LYS A 63 35.24 -37.37 18.28
N PRO A 64 34.28 -37.61 17.38
CA PRO A 64 33.81 -36.53 16.51
C PRO A 64 33.26 -35.41 17.38
N ASP A 65 33.65 -34.19 17.07
CA ASP A 65 33.14 -32.98 17.69
C ASP A 65 31.59 -32.99 17.57
N PRO A 66 30.88 -32.55 18.62
CA PRO A 66 29.44 -32.39 18.50
C PRO A 66 29.20 -31.35 17.42
N VAL A 67 28.53 -31.77 16.34
CA VAL A 67 27.98 -30.86 15.32
C VAL A 67 27.03 -29.92 16.06
N THR A 68 27.49 -28.72 16.35
CA THR A 68 26.60 -27.64 16.72
C THR A 68 25.63 -27.47 15.57
N PRO A 69 24.30 -27.62 15.77
CA PRO A 69 23.38 -27.34 14.69
C PRO A 69 23.63 -25.89 14.25
N ASP A 70 23.76 -25.71 12.94
CA ASP A 70 23.82 -24.38 12.36
C ASP A 70 22.69 -23.55 12.98
N PRO A 71 22.95 -22.30 13.41
CA PRO A 71 21.90 -21.46 13.93
C PRO A 71 20.82 -21.39 12.86
N VAL A 72 19.61 -21.86 13.21
CA VAL A 72 18.44 -21.76 12.34
C VAL A 72 18.36 -20.29 11.93
N ALA A 73 18.60 -20.02 10.64
CA ALA A 73 18.57 -18.67 10.13
C ALA A 73 17.23 -18.05 10.55
N SER A 74 17.30 -16.99 11.36
CA SER A 74 16.10 -16.27 11.79
C SER A 74 15.35 -15.81 10.56
N VAL A 75 14.03 -15.96 10.54
CA VAL A 75 13.18 -15.44 9.47
C VAL A 75 13.38 -13.92 9.45
N ALA A 76 14.06 -13.41 8.44
CA ALA A 76 14.18 -11.97 8.26
C ALA A 76 12.86 -11.46 7.67
N GLY A 77 12.24 -10.48 8.30
CA GLY A 77 10.96 -9.93 7.85
C GLY A 77 11.02 -9.23 6.51
N TRP A 78 12.20 -8.73 6.14
CA TRP A 78 12.50 -8.14 4.85
C TRP A 78 13.99 -8.33 4.55
N PRO A 79 14.36 -8.80 3.35
CA PRO A 79 15.76 -9.05 3.03
C PRO A 79 16.62 -7.79 3.17
N ALA A 80 17.80 -7.93 3.78
CA ALA A 80 18.82 -6.87 3.76
C ALA A 80 19.38 -6.69 2.34
N GLU A 81 19.90 -5.51 2.08
CA GLU A 81 20.53 -5.19 0.78
C GLU A 81 19.59 -5.37 -0.42
N TYR A 82 18.30 -5.21 -0.18
CA TYR A 82 17.28 -5.36 -1.20
C TYR A 82 17.15 -4.08 -2.04
N GLY A 83 17.42 -4.19 -3.35
CA GLY A 83 17.38 -3.07 -4.30
C GLY A 83 16.06 -2.98 -5.10
N GLY A 84 15.13 -3.90 -4.88
CA GLY A 84 13.88 -3.96 -5.63
C GLY A 84 12.90 -2.84 -5.28
N VAL A 85 11.92 -2.67 -6.17
CA VAL A 85 10.81 -1.71 -6.02
C VAL A 85 9.51 -2.49 -6.00
N MET A 86 8.59 -2.12 -5.12
CA MET A 86 7.24 -2.67 -5.04
C MET A 86 6.24 -1.74 -5.74
N LEU A 87 5.23 -2.31 -6.40
CA LEU A 87 4.05 -1.61 -6.87
C LEU A 87 2.88 -1.98 -5.96
N GLN A 88 2.15 -1.00 -5.42
CA GLN A 88 0.78 -1.23 -4.97
C GLN A 88 -0.12 -1.28 -6.19
N GLY A 89 -0.56 -2.48 -6.58
CA GLY A 89 -1.28 -2.76 -7.83
C GLY A 89 -2.77 -2.39 -7.81
N PHE A 90 -3.19 -1.51 -6.89
CA PHE A 90 -4.58 -1.08 -6.77
C PHE A 90 -4.70 0.27 -6.06
N TYR A 91 -5.91 0.83 -6.11
CA TYR A 91 -6.33 2.01 -5.35
C TYR A 91 -7.79 1.83 -4.92
N TRP A 92 -8.29 2.67 -4.02
CA TRP A 92 -9.66 2.52 -3.50
C TRP A 92 -10.69 2.65 -4.64
N ASP A 93 -11.65 1.73 -4.67
CA ASP A 93 -12.65 1.57 -5.75
C ASP A 93 -12.06 1.33 -7.15
N GLY A 94 -10.77 0.97 -7.23
CA GLY A 94 -10.05 0.67 -8.47
C GLY A 94 -10.36 -0.72 -9.06
N PHE A 95 -11.59 -1.21 -8.92
CA PHE A 95 -11.98 -2.56 -9.33
C PHE A 95 -11.66 -2.89 -10.79
N GLY A 96 -11.84 -1.93 -11.70
CA GLY A 96 -11.55 -2.12 -13.11
C GLY A 96 -10.07 -2.31 -13.40
N ASP A 97 -9.22 -1.51 -12.77
CA ASP A 97 -7.77 -1.51 -13.00
C ASP A 97 -7.06 -2.65 -12.25
N ALA A 98 -7.61 -3.06 -11.10
CA ALA A 98 -7.06 -4.12 -10.28
C ALA A 98 -7.65 -5.52 -10.59
N GLN A 99 -8.41 -5.69 -11.68
CA GLN A 99 -8.82 -7.01 -12.16
C GLN A 99 -7.59 -7.90 -12.37
N TRP A 100 -7.67 -9.15 -11.94
CA TRP A 100 -6.55 -10.11 -12.08
C TRP A 100 -6.04 -10.19 -13.51
N THR A 101 -6.92 -10.22 -14.48
CA THR A 101 -6.58 -10.26 -15.90
C THR A 101 -5.92 -8.96 -16.40
N ARG A 102 -6.30 -7.82 -15.83
CA ARG A 102 -5.70 -6.51 -16.17
C ARG A 102 -4.27 -6.40 -15.64
N LEU A 103 -4.05 -6.81 -14.39
CA LEU A 103 -2.72 -6.82 -13.79
C LEU A 103 -1.83 -7.83 -14.51
N GLU A 104 -2.36 -9.02 -14.84
CA GLU A 104 -1.64 -10.05 -15.58
C GLU A 104 -1.17 -9.57 -16.95
N ALA A 105 -2.03 -8.87 -17.69
CA ALA A 105 -1.71 -8.33 -19.01
C ALA A 105 -0.56 -7.30 -18.98
N GLN A 106 -0.29 -6.68 -17.84
CA GLN A 106 0.80 -5.73 -17.65
C GLN A 106 2.13 -6.39 -17.21
N ALA A 107 2.20 -7.71 -17.07
CA ALA A 107 3.37 -8.38 -16.51
C ALA A 107 4.69 -8.06 -17.22
N ASP A 108 4.68 -8.02 -18.57
CA ASP A 108 5.87 -7.67 -19.37
C ASP A 108 6.26 -6.20 -19.22
N GLU A 109 5.28 -5.33 -19.07
CA GLU A 109 5.50 -3.90 -18.83
C GLU A 109 6.11 -3.65 -17.43
N LEU A 110 5.63 -4.36 -16.42
CA LEU A 110 6.03 -4.17 -15.03
C LEU A 110 7.37 -4.81 -14.68
N ALA A 111 7.70 -5.96 -15.28
CA ALA A 111 8.86 -6.78 -14.91
C ALA A 111 10.21 -6.05 -14.94
N PRO A 112 10.52 -5.11 -15.86
CA PRO A 112 11.79 -4.37 -15.84
C PRO A 112 11.95 -3.43 -14.63
N TYR A 113 10.85 -3.06 -13.98
CA TYR A 113 10.82 -2.00 -12.98
C TYR A 113 10.43 -2.48 -11.59
N PHE A 114 9.50 -3.41 -11.48
CA PHE A 114 8.96 -3.88 -10.22
C PHE A 114 9.32 -5.34 -9.94
N SER A 115 9.90 -5.58 -8.80
CA SER A 115 10.21 -6.94 -8.33
C SER A 115 9.12 -7.51 -7.43
N LEU A 116 8.22 -6.66 -6.94
CA LEU A 116 7.07 -7.01 -6.12
C LEU A 116 5.83 -6.25 -6.56
N VAL A 117 4.67 -6.92 -6.53
CA VAL A 117 3.36 -6.27 -6.67
C VAL A 117 2.48 -6.69 -5.51
N TRP A 118 2.04 -5.72 -4.72
CA TRP A 118 1.02 -5.90 -3.68
C TRP A 118 -0.35 -5.75 -4.32
N ILE A 119 -1.18 -6.79 -4.22
CA ILE A 119 -2.53 -6.84 -4.78
C ILE A 119 -3.57 -6.84 -3.64
N PRO A 120 -4.84 -6.47 -3.93
CA PRO A 120 -5.90 -6.50 -2.92
C PRO A 120 -6.06 -7.87 -2.26
N GLN A 121 -6.67 -7.89 -1.07
CA GLN A 121 -7.14 -9.13 -0.46
C GLN A 121 -7.98 -9.91 -1.47
N SER A 122 -7.66 -11.18 -1.65
CA SER A 122 -8.13 -11.96 -2.80
C SER A 122 -9.28 -12.93 -2.51
N GLY A 123 -9.62 -13.16 -1.24
CA GLY A 123 -10.77 -13.95 -0.84
C GLY A 123 -12.12 -13.24 -1.14
N ASN A 124 -13.18 -14.01 -1.23
CA ASN A 124 -14.52 -13.48 -1.44
C ASN A 124 -15.08 -12.90 -0.13
N CYS A 125 -15.60 -11.68 -0.19
CA CYS A 125 -16.17 -10.95 0.95
C CYS A 125 -17.71 -10.95 0.98
N GLY A 126 -18.35 -11.75 0.12
CA GLY A 126 -19.82 -11.88 0.07
C GLY A 126 -20.51 -10.76 -0.71
N GLY A 127 -19.78 -9.97 -1.50
CA GLY A 127 -20.29 -8.86 -2.32
C GLY A 127 -19.15 -8.08 -2.96
N THR A 128 -19.46 -6.92 -3.56
CA THR A 128 -18.43 -6.01 -4.07
C THR A 128 -17.69 -5.38 -2.90
N SER A 129 -16.39 -5.61 -2.81
CA SER A 129 -15.54 -5.19 -1.69
C SER A 129 -14.10 -5.00 -2.14
N MET A 130 -13.41 -4.07 -1.49
CA MET A 130 -11.95 -3.91 -1.61
C MET A 130 -11.17 -5.01 -0.88
N GLY A 131 -11.85 -5.86 -0.07
CA GLY A 131 -11.24 -7.00 0.61
C GLY A 131 -11.15 -6.87 2.14
N TYR A 132 -11.41 -5.67 2.70
CA TYR A 132 -11.22 -5.41 4.14
C TYR A 132 -12.39 -5.86 5.03
N ASP A 133 -13.47 -6.36 4.44
CA ASP A 133 -14.54 -7.10 5.10
C ASP A 133 -14.39 -8.62 4.84
N ASP A 134 -13.25 -9.17 5.19
CA ASP A 134 -12.78 -10.52 4.87
C ASP A 134 -13.72 -11.61 5.41
N LEU A 135 -14.17 -12.52 4.54
CA LEU A 135 -15.13 -13.57 4.88
C LEU A 135 -14.56 -14.97 4.64
N TRP A 136 -14.04 -15.24 3.45
CA TRP A 136 -13.54 -16.56 3.04
C TRP A 136 -12.02 -16.60 3.00
N TRP A 137 -11.42 -17.53 3.73
CA TRP A 137 -9.97 -17.68 3.82
C TRP A 137 -9.39 -18.83 2.99
N PHE A 138 -10.20 -19.85 2.67
CA PHE A 138 -9.72 -21.04 1.95
C PHE A 138 -10.56 -21.39 0.72
N ASN A 139 -11.88 -21.38 0.83
CA ASN A 139 -12.74 -22.10 -0.11
C ASN A 139 -13.39 -21.23 -1.18
N ASN A 140 -13.23 -19.91 -1.15
CA ASN A 140 -13.84 -19.04 -2.12
C ASN A 140 -12.95 -17.83 -2.47
N TYR A 141 -12.40 -17.86 -3.66
CA TYR A 141 -11.54 -16.81 -4.22
C TYR A 141 -12.13 -16.17 -5.47
N ASN A 142 -13.43 -16.29 -5.69
CA ASN A 142 -14.14 -15.51 -6.69
C ASN A 142 -14.52 -14.16 -6.05
N SER A 143 -13.65 -13.19 -6.19
CA SER A 143 -13.75 -11.89 -5.54
C SER A 143 -14.18 -10.78 -6.51
N SER A 144 -14.21 -9.54 -6.03
CA SER A 144 -14.47 -8.35 -6.86
C SER A 144 -13.42 -8.12 -7.96
N PHE A 145 -12.26 -8.77 -7.84
CA PHE A 145 -11.13 -8.59 -8.76
C PHE A 145 -10.99 -9.71 -9.78
N GLY A 146 -11.80 -10.74 -9.71
CA GLY A 146 -11.81 -11.87 -10.65
C GLY A 146 -12.00 -13.22 -9.99
N THR A 147 -11.91 -14.28 -10.79
CA THR A 147 -12.03 -15.66 -10.32
C THR A 147 -10.73 -16.19 -9.73
N GLU A 148 -10.81 -17.27 -8.94
CA GLU A 148 -9.62 -17.97 -8.43
C GLU A 148 -8.68 -18.43 -9.56
N ALA A 149 -9.22 -18.93 -10.67
CA ALA A 149 -8.42 -19.32 -11.81
C ALA A 149 -7.61 -18.15 -12.40
N GLN A 150 -8.20 -16.97 -12.48
CA GLN A 150 -7.53 -15.74 -12.94
C GLN A 150 -6.48 -15.27 -11.94
N LEU A 151 -6.75 -15.35 -10.64
CA LEU A 151 -5.76 -15.04 -9.59
C LEU A 151 -4.53 -15.96 -9.69
N ARG A 152 -4.75 -17.27 -9.82
CA ARG A 152 -3.66 -18.24 -9.98
C ARG A 152 -2.87 -18.00 -11.27
N SER A 153 -3.53 -17.63 -12.36
CA SER A 153 -2.89 -17.25 -13.63
C SER A 153 -1.99 -16.03 -13.43
N LEU A 154 -2.52 -14.96 -12.84
CA LEU A 154 -1.77 -13.74 -12.51
C LEU A 154 -0.50 -14.05 -11.70
N ILE A 155 -0.64 -14.77 -10.57
CA ILE A 155 0.48 -15.08 -9.69
C ILE A 155 1.55 -15.90 -10.43
N ASN A 156 1.15 -16.89 -11.24
CA ASN A 156 2.07 -17.70 -12.03
C ASN A 156 2.76 -16.89 -13.14
N THR A 157 2.04 -16.02 -13.82
CA THR A 157 2.58 -15.13 -14.85
C THR A 157 3.59 -14.17 -14.23
N PHE A 158 3.26 -13.49 -13.14
CA PHE A 158 4.18 -12.62 -12.41
C PHE A 158 5.44 -13.36 -11.97
N LYS A 159 5.29 -14.53 -11.36
CA LYS A 159 6.42 -15.39 -10.95
C LYS A 159 7.32 -15.74 -12.14
N SER A 160 6.76 -16.07 -13.30
CA SER A 160 7.52 -16.41 -14.52
C SER A 160 8.33 -15.22 -15.06
N LYS A 161 7.91 -13.99 -14.76
CA LYS A 161 8.58 -12.73 -15.13
C LYS A 161 9.50 -12.19 -14.02
N GLY A 162 9.66 -12.93 -12.92
CA GLY A 162 10.49 -12.50 -11.78
C GLY A 162 9.82 -11.51 -10.82
N ILE A 163 8.51 -11.30 -10.94
CA ILE A 163 7.71 -10.47 -10.05
C ILE A 163 7.14 -11.34 -8.94
N GLY A 164 7.40 -10.97 -7.68
CA GLY A 164 6.75 -11.59 -6.52
C GLY A 164 5.42 -10.92 -6.21
N THR A 165 4.38 -11.71 -5.95
CA THR A 165 3.07 -11.18 -5.54
C THR A 165 2.97 -11.16 -4.02
N ILE A 166 2.56 -10.02 -3.44
CA ILE A 166 2.33 -9.81 -2.00
C ILE A 166 0.83 -9.87 -1.74
N ALA A 167 0.42 -10.77 -0.85
CA ALA A 167 -0.97 -10.87 -0.41
C ALA A 167 -1.30 -9.78 0.61
N ASP A 168 -2.48 -9.17 0.50
CA ASP A 168 -3.07 -8.37 1.58
C ASP A 168 -3.76 -9.33 2.57
N VAL A 169 -3.33 -9.30 3.82
CA VAL A 169 -3.74 -10.25 4.87
C VAL A 169 -4.49 -9.52 5.96
N VAL A 170 -5.80 -9.73 5.99
CA VAL A 170 -6.71 -9.11 6.96
C VAL A 170 -7.01 -10.16 8.04
N ILE A 171 -6.29 -10.07 9.17
CA ILE A 171 -6.44 -11.01 10.30
C ILE A 171 -6.69 -10.33 11.64
N ASN A 172 -6.76 -8.99 11.65
CA ASN A 172 -7.19 -8.27 12.84
C ASN A 172 -8.65 -8.58 13.17
N HIS A 173 -9.48 -8.61 12.15
CA HIS A 173 -10.92 -8.78 12.26
C HIS A 173 -11.46 -9.68 11.14
N ARG A 174 -12.69 -10.16 11.31
CA ARG A 174 -13.36 -10.99 10.30
C ARG A 174 -14.85 -10.69 10.24
N LYS A 175 -15.43 -10.78 9.02
CA LYS A 175 -16.85 -10.60 8.77
C LYS A 175 -17.66 -11.84 9.19
N ASN A 176 -18.87 -11.61 9.65
CA ASN A 176 -19.85 -12.64 10.00
C ASN A 176 -20.59 -13.16 8.75
N VAL A 177 -21.16 -14.36 8.87
CA VAL A 177 -21.99 -14.97 7.82
C VAL A 177 -23.46 -14.52 7.93
N SER A 178 -24.09 -14.72 9.08
CA SER A 178 -25.53 -14.52 9.27
C SER A 178 -25.92 -13.84 10.58
N ASN A 179 -25.07 -13.90 11.59
CA ASN A 179 -25.28 -13.24 12.87
C ASN A 179 -23.99 -12.59 13.37
N TRP A 180 -23.98 -12.06 14.59
CA TRP A 180 -22.85 -11.28 15.10
C TRP A 180 -21.61 -12.10 15.48
N VAL A 181 -21.70 -13.42 15.53
CA VAL A 181 -20.64 -14.26 16.12
C VAL A 181 -20.37 -15.55 15.35
N ASP A 182 -20.93 -15.69 14.15
CA ASP A 182 -20.73 -16.84 13.31
C ASP A 182 -19.71 -16.58 12.19
N PHE A 183 -18.96 -17.61 11.82
CA PHE A 183 -17.97 -17.54 10.75
C PHE A 183 -18.11 -18.70 9.78
N PRO A 184 -17.59 -18.59 8.55
CA PRO A 184 -17.60 -19.70 7.62
C PRO A 184 -16.86 -20.91 8.18
N LYS A 185 -17.42 -22.09 7.91
CA LYS A 185 -16.76 -23.37 8.09
C LYS A 185 -16.09 -23.77 6.80
N GLU A 186 -14.76 -23.92 6.82
CA GLU A 186 -13.95 -24.11 5.62
C GLU A 186 -13.07 -25.36 5.73
N THR A 187 -12.69 -25.92 4.60
CA THR A 187 -11.83 -27.12 4.59
C THR A 187 -10.59 -26.86 3.73
N TYR A 188 -9.42 -27.14 4.31
CA TYR A 188 -8.15 -27.06 3.61
C TYR A 188 -7.29 -28.28 3.93
N LYS A 189 -6.74 -28.95 2.91
CA LYS A 189 -5.94 -30.18 3.03
C LYS A 189 -6.62 -31.27 3.89
N GLY A 190 -7.95 -31.39 3.77
CA GLY A 190 -8.73 -32.38 4.52
C GLY A 190 -9.00 -32.05 5.99
N VAL A 191 -8.54 -30.89 6.47
CA VAL A 191 -8.83 -30.37 7.81
C VAL A 191 -9.92 -29.31 7.71
N THR A 192 -10.90 -29.40 8.61
CA THR A 192 -11.96 -28.39 8.72
C THR A 192 -11.57 -27.34 9.74
N TYR A 193 -11.66 -26.08 9.33
CA TYR A 193 -11.39 -24.90 10.13
C TYR A 193 -12.68 -24.10 10.33
N GLU A 194 -12.94 -23.72 11.57
CA GLU A 194 -14.11 -22.93 11.94
C GLU A 194 -13.74 -22.05 13.13
N MET A 195 -13.87 -20.74 12.98
CA MET A 195 -13.82 -19.82 14.11
C MET A 195 -15.16 -19.83 14.83
N LEU A 196 -15.12 -19.79 16.14
CA LEU A 196 -16.28 -19.83 17.02
C LEU A 196 -16.50 -18.46 17.67
N SER A 197 -17.66 -18.26 18.28
CA SER A 197 -17.90 -17.05 19.07
C SER A 197 -16.85 -16.84 20.19
N THR A 198 -16.28 -17.92 20.71
CA THR A 198 -15.20 -17.90 21.71
C THR A 198 -13.83 -17.49 21.16
N ASP A 199 -13.72 -17.24 19.84
CA ASP A 199 -12.53 -16.72 19.17
C ASP A 199 -12.62 -15.20 18.92
N ILE A 200 -13.69 -14.55 19.41
CA ILE A 200 -13.90 -13.11 19.34
C ILE A 200 -13.46 -12.49 20.66
N CYS A 201 -12.76 -11.35 20.62
CA CYS A 201 -12.29 -10.63 21.80
C CYS A 201 -13.45 -10.22 22.72
N ALA A 202 -13.20 -10.27 24.04
CA ALA A 202 -14.22 -9.97 25.08
C ALA A 202 -14.76 -8.54 25.01
N ASP A 203 -13.97 -7.63 24.52
CA ASP A 203 -14.23 -6.19 24.38
C ASP A 203 -14.56 -5.75 22.95
N ASP A 204 -14.75 -6.70 22.03
CA ASP A 204 -15.13 -6.43 20.64
C ASP A 204 -16.30 -5.45 20.56
N ASP A 205 -16.18 -4.48 19.63
CA ASP A 205 -17.12 -3.38 19.41
C ASP A 205 -17.48 -2.63 20.74
N GLY A 206 -16.47 -2.37 21.57
CA GLY A 206 -16.64 -1.71 22.87
C GLY A 206 -17.51 -2.49 23.85
N GLY A 207 -17.61 -3.82 23.69
CA GLY A 207 -18.43 -4.73 24.49
C GLY A 207 -19.85 -4.92 24.00
N ALA A 208 -20.23 -4.30 22.88
CA ALA A 208 -21.57 -4.47 22.29
C ALA A 208 -21.79 -5.92 21.84
N THR A 209 -20.79 -6.55 21.24
CA THR A 209 -20.82 -7.96 20.82
C THR A 209 -21.03 -8.90 22.00
N LYS A 210 -20.35 -8.66 23.12
CA LYS A 210 -20.52 -9.45 24.36
C LYS A 210 -21.94 -9.34 24.90
N THR A 211 -22.51 -8.14 24.86
CA THR A 211 -23.90 -7.90 25.29
C THR A 211 -24.87 -8.69 24.43
N TRP A 212 -24.72 -8.59 23.10
CA TRP A 212 -25.54 -9.34 22.15
C TRP A 212 -25.38 -10.85 22.32
N ALA A 213 -24.15 -11.35 22.43
CA ALA A 213 -23.84 -12.77 22.59
C ALA A 213 -24.53 -13.35 23.82
N SER A 214 -24.46 -12.66 24.97
CA SER A 214 -25.10 -13.09 26.21
C SER A 214 -26.63 -13.17 26.07
N GLN A 215 -27.25 -12.25 25.37
CA GLN A 215 -28.71 -12.24 25.13
C GLN A 215 -29.16 -13.36 24.17
N ASN A 216 -28.27 -13.87 23.34
CA ASN A 216 -28.54 -14.88 22.32
C ASN A 216 -27.93 -16.26 22.65
N GLY A 217 -27.43 -16.46 23.86
CA GLY A 217 -26.93 -17.76 24.32
C GLY A 217 -25.54 -18.13 23.84
N TYR A 218 -24.74 -17.14 23.38
CA TYR A 218 -23.36 -17.33 22.99
C TYR A 218 -22.39 -16.82 24.08
N GLN A 219 -21.15 -17.32 24.04
CA GLN A 219 -20.04 -16.83 24.85
C GLN A 219 -18.94 -16.34 23.94
N LEU A 220 -18.31 -15.20 24.29
CA LEU A 220 -17.09 -14.74 23.66
C LEU A 220 -15.86 -15.28 24.39
N SER A 221 -14.68 -15.02 23.86
CA SER A 221 -13.43 -15.22 24.58
C SER A 221 -13.44 -14.49 25.92
N ALA A 222 -12.65 -15.00 26.87
CA ALA A 222 -12.38 -14.29 28.12
C ALA A 222 -11.31 -13.20 27.94
N ASN A 223 -10.57 -13.22 26.83
CA ASN A 223 -9.47 -12.32 26.54
C ASN A 223 -9.98 -11.03 25.87
N SER A 224 -9.45 -9.90 26.29
CA SER A 224 -9.59 -8.65 25.58
C SER A 224 -8.61 -8.58 24.40
N ASP A 225 -8.88 -7.68 23.47
CA ASP A 225 -7.96 -7.36 22.41
C ASP A 225 -6.56 -7.02 22.97
N THR A 226 -5.52 -7.36 22.21
CA THR A 226 -4.11 -7.13 22.58
C THR A 226 -3.53 -5.87 21.93
N GLY A 227 -4.33 -5.14 21.18
CA GLY A 227 -4.00 -3.91 20.48
C GLY A 227 -5.11 -2.87 20.57
N GLU A 228 -5.31 -2.15 19.46
CA GLU A 228 -6.36 -1.13 19.33
C GLU A 228 -7.65 -1.80 18.79
N GLY A 229 -8.73 -1.73 19.55
CA GLY A 229 -10.03 -2.25 19.11
C GLY A 229 -10.58 -1.49 17.91
N TRP A 230 -11.26 -2.19 17.01
CA TRP A 230 -11.90 -1.63 15.83
C TRP A 230 -13.38 -2.05 15.77
N GLY A 231 -14.29 -1.06 15.67
CA GLY A 231 -15.72 -1.33 15.56
C GLY A 231 -16.17 -1.48 14.12
N GLY A 232 -16.67 -2.66 13.76
CA GLY A 232 -17.18 -2.90 12.39
C GLY A 232 -17.31 -4.37 12.07
N MET A 233 -16.21 -5.10 12.06
CA MET A 233 -16.15 -6.57 11.99
C MET A 233 -15.86 -7.13 13.39
N ARG A 234 -15.69 -8.44 13.50
CA ARG A 234 -15.39 -9.07 14.81
C ARG A 234 -13.89 -9.12 15.03
N ASP A 235 -13.39 -8.45 16.06
CA ASP A 235 -11.99 -8.50 16.47
C ASP A 235 -11.65 -9.92 16.93
N ILE A 236 -10.60 -10.50 16.30
CA ILE A 236 -10.22 -11.90 16.49
C ILE A 236 -9.26 -12.03 17.67
N ASP A 237 -9.56 -12.94 18.60
CA ASP A 237 -8.69 -13.23 19.74
C ASP A 237 -7.43 -14.00 19.34
N HIS A 238 -6.34 -13.30 19.08
CA HIS A 238 -5.05 -13.92 18.76
C HIS A 238 -4.43 -14.73 19.92
N MET A 239 -4.97 -14.67 21.14
CA MET A 239 -4.59 -15.56 22.24
C MET A 239 -5.26 -16.92 22.13
N SER A 240 -6.36 -17.05 21.36
CA SER A 240 -7.00 -18.35 21.06
C SER A 240 -6.07 -19.25 20.27
N THR A 241 -5.88 -20.49 20.73
CA THR A 241 -5.13 -21.51 20.00
C THR A 241 -5.84 -21.93 18.71
N ASN A 242 -7.17 -21.85 18.67
CA ASN A 242 -7.96 -22.10 17.48
C ASN A 242 -7.66 -21.04 16.41
N VAL A 243 -7.74 -19.75 16.76
CA VAL A 243 -7.37 -18.64 15.87
C VAL A 243 -5.95 -18.82 15.33
N GLN A 244 -4.97 -19.06 16.22
CA GLN A 244 -3.58 -19.24 15.81
C GLN A 244 -3.41 -20.41 14.83
N THR A 245 -4.14 -21.51 15.03
CA THR A 245 -4.12 -22.68 14.14
C THR A 245 -4.68 -22.33 12.78
N ILE A 246 -5.82 -21.65 12.75
CA ILE A 246 -6.51 -21.24 11.51
C ILE A 246 -5.66 -20.23 10.72
N VAL A 247 -5.14 -19.20 11.40
CA VAL A 247 -4.27 -18.18 10.75
C VAL A 247 -3.02 -18.83 10.15
N LYS A 248 -2.34 -19.73 10.89
CA LYS A 248 -1.17 -20.45 10.35
C LYS A 248 -1.51 -21.25 9.11
N ALA A 249 -2.64 -21.95 9.10
CA ALA A 249 -3.11 -22.70 7.93
C ALA A 249 -3.47 -21.77 6.75
N TYR A 250 -4.08 -20.61 7.04
CA TYR A 250 -4.40 -19.60 6.04
C TYR A 250 -3.14 -19.04 5.37
N LEU A 251 -2.13 -18.71 6.14
CA LEU A 251 -0.86 -18.21 5.60
C LEU A 251 -0.09 -19.29 4.82
N ASP A 252 -0.17 -20.55 5.24
CA ASP A 252 0.36 -21.70 4.46
C ASP A 252 -0.37 -21.83 3.12
N PHE A 253 -1.69 -21.68 3.11
CA PHE A 253 -2.49 -21.70 1.89
C PHE A 253 -2.08 -20.58 0.94
N LEU A 254 -1.93 -19.35 1.43
CA LEU A 254 -1.50 -18.21 0.59
C LEU A 254 -0.13 -18.45 -0.06
N LEU A 255 0.86 -18.89 0.72
CA LEU A 255 2.22 -19.08 0.20
C LEU A 255 2.36 -20.35 -0.66
N ASN A 256 1.88 -21.49 -0.16
CA ASN A 256 2.20 -22.79 -0.73
C ASN A 256 1.15 -23.31 -1.70
N ASP A 257 -0.08 -22.83 -1.64
CA ASP A 257 -1.15 -23.24 -2.56
C ASP A 257 -1.41 -22.18 -3.63
N LEU A 258 -1.61 -20.92 -3.27
CA LEU A 258 -1.81 -19.82 -4.22
C LEU A 258 -0.50 -19.31 -4.84
N GLY A 259 0.62 -19.39 -4.10
CA GLY A 259 1.95 -19.07 -4.63
C GLY A 259 2.41 -17.63 -4.38
N TYR A 260 1.85 -16.92 -3.42
CA TYR A 260 2.36 -15.62 -2.96
C TYR A 260 3.79 -15.75 -2.41
N VAL A 261 4.56 -14.67 -2.42
CA VAL A 261 5.91 -14.65 -1.86
C VAL A 261 6.00 -13.99 -0.50
N GLY A 262 4.95 -13.33 -0.07
CA GLY A 262 4.92 -12.59 1.18
C GLY A 262 3.59 -11.91 1.46
N PHE A 263 3.55 -11.14 2.54
CA PHE A 263 2.34 -10.58 3.11
C PHE A 263 2.45 -9.06 3.36
N ARG A 264 1.36 -8.37 3.14
CA ARG A 264 1.06 -7.09 3.77
C ARG A 264 -0.02 -7.36 4.82
N TYR A 265 0.32 -7.22 6.09
CA TYR A 265 -0.63 -7.36 7.19
C TYR A 265 -1.39 -6.05 7.40
N ASP A 266 -2.71 -6.13 7.32
CA ASP A 266 -3.64 -5.04 7.57
C ASP A 266 -3.75 -4.75 9.08
N MET A 267 -3.96 -3.48 9.44
CA MET A 267 -4.27 -3.02 10.81
C MET A 267 -3.45 -3.71 11.92
N VAL A 268 -2.13 -3.77 11.78
CA VAL A 268 -1.29 -4.49 12.78
C VAL A 268 -1.23 -3.84 14.16
N LYS A 269 -1.82 -2.66 14.34
CA LYS A 269 -2.02 -2.05 15.65
C LYS A 269 -3.15 -2.71 16.42
N GLY A 270 -4.04 -3.44 15.77
CA GLY A 270 -5.17 -4.13 16.39
C GLY A 270 -4.78 -5.39 17.15
N TYR A 271 -3.53 -5.87 17.03
CA TYR A 271 -3.03 -6.99 17.81
C TYR A 271 -1.52 -6.88 18.07
N HIS A 272 -1.05 -7.48 19.17
CA HIS A 272 0.35 -7.36 19.55
C HIS A 272 1.31 -8.00 18.54
N GLY A 273 2.41 -7.32 18.19
CA GLY A 273 3.40 -7.75 17.18
C GLY A 273 3.98 -9.17 17.36
N ARG A 274 3.95 -9.72 18.61
CA ARG A 274 4.34 -11.12 18.88
C ARG A 274 3.53 -12.14 18.07
N TYR A 275 2.29 -11.82 17.69
CA TYR A 275 1.47 -12.72 16.88
C TYR A 275 1.90 -12.69 15.42
N THR A 276 2.26 -11.53 14.87
CA THR A 276 2.92 -11.46 13.56
C THR A 276 4.20 -12.28 13.53
N LYS A 277 5.03 -12.20 14.60
CA LYS A 277 6.20 -13.09 14.76
C LYS A 277 5.79 -14.56 14.70
N LEU A 278 4.84 -14.98 15.55
CA LEU A 278 4.36 -16.36 15.63
C LEU A 278 3.92 -16.89 14.26
N TYR A 279 3.21 -16.07 13.49
CA TYR A 279 2.70 -16.43 12.17
C TYR A 279 3.81 -16.47 11.12
N ASN A 280 4.72 -15.51 11.12
CA ASN A 280 5.84 -15.47 10.19
C ASN A 280 6.85 -16.59 10.44
N GLU A 281 7.11 -16.97 11.69
CA GLU A 281 7.96 -18.11 12.03
C GLU A 281 7.35 -19.44 11.54
N SER A 282 6.02 -19.55 11.52
CA SER A 282 5.31 -20.71 10.99
C SER A 282 5.32 -20.73 9.45
N ALA A 283 4.92 -19.62 8.81
CA ALA A 283 4.71 -19.53 7.37
C ALA A 283 6.02 -19.29 6.59
N LYS A 284 6.99 -18.60 7.18
CA LYS A 284 8.30 -18.25 6.61
C LYS A 284 8.19 -17.46 5.28
N PRO A 285 7.43 -16.36 5.23
CA PRO A 285 7.35 -15.54 4.04
C PRO A 285 8.72 -14.95 3.70
N LYS A 286 9.00 -14.77 2.41
CA LYS A 286 10.21 -14.06 1.95
C LYS A 286 10.12 -12.56 2.25
N PHE A 287 8.91 -12.01 2.24
CA PHE A 287 8.61 -10.60 2.51
C PHE A 287 7.42 -10.50 3.46
N SER A 288 7.53 -9.64 4.46
CA SER A 288 6.45 -9.34 5.39
C SER A 288 6.50 -7.86 5.74
N VAL A 289 5.38 -7.16 5.55
CA VAL A 289 5.24 -5.75 5.91
C VAL A 289 3.92 -5.52 6.63
N GLY A 290 3.95 -4.77 7.72
CA GLY A 290 2.77 -4.42 8.50
C GLY A 290 2.33 -2.98 8.29
N GLU A 291 1.03 -2.76 8.29
CA GLU A 291 0.42 -1.45 8.34
C GLU A 291 0.35 -0.96 9.80
N CYS A 292 1.45 -0.43 10.30
CA CYS A 292 1.51 0.22 11.61
C CYS A 292 1.35 1.74 11.44
N TRP A 293 0.13 2.21 11.32
CA TRP A 293 -0.17 3.62 11.04
C TRP A 293 -0.02 4.48 12.29
N ASP A 294 1.21 4.93 12.55
CA ASP A 294 1.52 5.68 13.77
C ASP A 294 2.83 6.50 13.65
N GLY A 295 3.26 7.09 14.77
CA GLY A 295 4.56 7.72 14.92
C GLY A 295 5.72 6.71 14.92
N THR A 296 6.92 7.19 14.63
CA THR A 296 8.13 6.37 14.47
C THR A 296 8.40 5.45 15.67
N ASN A 297 8.14 5.91 16.88
CA ASN A 297 8.40 5.10 18.08
C ASN A 297 7.48 3.89 18.15
N THR A 298 6.18 4.06 17.85
CA THR A 298 5.21 2.95 17.80
C THR A 298 5.58 1.97 16.69
N ILE A 299 5.88 2.46 15.49
CA ILE A 299 6.28 1.62 14.35
C ILE A 299 7.52 0.78 14.70
N ARG A 300 8.54 1.40 15.31
CA ARG A 300 9.74 0.68 15.76
C ARG A 300 9.43 -0.36 16.82
N SER A 301 8.64 0.02 17.83
CA SER A 301 8.25 -0.91 18.90
C SER A 301 7.49 -2.11 18.34
N TRP A 302 6.64 -1.89 17.34
CA TRP A 302 5.95 -2.98 16.66
C TRP A 302 6.93 -3.88 15.87
N ILE A 303 7.86 -3.31 15.08
CA ILE A 303 8.91 -4.08 14.39
C ILE A 303 9.72 -4.90 15.39
N ASP A 304 10.13 -4.30 16.53
CA ASP A 304 10.89 -5.01 17.58
C ASP A 304 10.05 -6.09 18.26
N ALA A 305 8.73 -5.88 18.46
CA ALA A 305 7.82 -6.88 19.00
C ALA A 305 7.62 -8.07 18.07
N THR A 306 7.81 -7.89 16.75
CA THR A 306 7.87 -9.01 15.79
C THR A 306 9.22 -9.72 15.80
N GLU A 307 10.18 -9.29 16.62
CA GLU A 307 11.60 -9.70 16.55
C GLU A 307 12.18 -9.54 15.14
N LYS A 308 11.75 -8.48 14.44
CA LYS A 308 12.17 -8.15 13.07
C LYS A 308 11.80 -9.21 12.02
N THR A 309 10.81 -10.04 12.29
CA THR A 309 10.23 -10.94 11.30
C THR A 309 9.27 -10.25 10.33
N SER A 310 9.03 -8.93 10.52
CA SER A 310 8.26 -8.08 9.62
C SER A 310 8.88 -6.70 9.51
N ALA A 311 8.84 -6.13 8.31
CA ALA A 311 9.01 -4.71 8.03
C ALA A 311 7.70 -3.96 8.34
N ALA A 312 7.71 -2.63 8.24
CA ALA A 312 6.52 -1.79 8.33
C ALA A 312 6.51 -0.72 7.25
N PHE A 313 5.34 -0.23 6.87
CA PHE A 313 5.21 0.98 6.07
C PHE A 313 5.72 2.19 6.84
N ASP A 314 6.56 3.00 6.20
CA ASP A 314 7.12 4.23 6.79
C ASP A 314 6.15 5.39 6.62
N PHE A 315 5.13 5.45 7.46
CA PHE A 315 4.14 6.54 7.46
C PHE A 315 4.78 7.90 7.69
N GLN A 316 5.89 7.96 8.44
CA GLN A 316 6.56 9.23 8.74
C GLN A 316 7.38 9.72 7.54
N PHE A 317 7.88 8.82 6.67
CA PHE A 317 8.41 9.18 5.36
C PHE A 317 7.34 9.87 4.51
N ARG A 318 6.18 9.26 4.41
CA ARG A 318 5.04 9.79 3.66
C ARG A 318 4.60 11.16 4.19
N TYR A 319 4.42 11.31 5.51
CA TYR A 319 3.98 12.58 6.09
C TYR A 319 4.99 13.71 5.91
N THR A 320 6.27 13.43 6.10
CA THR A 320 7.34 14.40 5.87
C THR A 320 7.35 14.86 4.41
N LEU A 321 7.25 13.92 3.48
CA LEU A 321 7.23 14.19 2.04
C LEU A 321 5.98 14.98 1.63
N ARG A 322 4.80 14.53 2.04
CA ARG A 322 3.53 15.20 1.75
C ARG A 322 3.54 16.65 2.26
N ASN A 323 4.06 16.87 3.47
CA ASN A 323 4.16 18.22 4.04
C ASN A 323 5.13 19.12 3.25
N ALA A 324 6.25 18.55 2.76
CA ALA A 324 7.19 19.30 1.94
C ALA A 324 6.56 19.73 0.61
N VAL A 325 6.03 18.77 -0.16
CA VAL A 325 5.50 19.04 -1.51
C VAL A 325 4.24 19.92 -1.46
N ASN A 326 3.27 19.61 -0.58
CA ASN A 326 2.02 20.35 -0.53
C ASN A 326 2.20 21.81 -0.09
N THR A 327 3.20 22.11 0.76
CA THR A 327 3.51 23.47 1.20
C THR A 327 4.53 24.17 0.29
N GLY A 328 5.30 23.41 -0.51
CA GLY A 328 6.45 23.93 -1.25
C GLY A 328 7.62 24.33 -0.35
N ASN A 329 7.65 23.86 0.89
CA ASN A 329 8.76 24.06 1.83
C ASN A 329 9.62 22.80 1.91
N TRP A 330 10.63 22.73 1.07
CA TRP A 330 11.48 21.57 0.89
C TRP A 330 12.41 21.28 2.08
N ALA A 331 12.68 22.27 2.94
CA ALA A 331 13.45 22.05 4.17
C ALA A 331 12.82 20.99 5.09
N ARG A 332 11.52 20.77 4.98
CA ARG A 332 10.79 19.76 5.78
C ARG A 332 11.32 18.35 5.60
N LEU A 333 11.92 18.01 4.45
CA LEU A 333 12.53 16.71 4.19
C LEU A 333 13.75 16.43 5.08
N GLY A 334 14.42 17.47 5.57
CA GLY A 334 15.52 17.40 6.53
C GLY A 334 15.10 17.63 7.99
N GLN A 335 13.81 17.61 8.29
CA GLN A 335 13.27 17.96 9.61
C GLN A 335 12.33 16.87 10.14
N ARG A 336 12.08 16.90 11.46
CA ARG A 336 11.05 16.07 12.08
C ARG A 336 9.65 16.56 11.70
N ASN A 337 8.75 15.61 11.45
CA ASN A 337 7.31 15.88 11.37
C ASN A 337 6.66 15.48 12.70
N ASP A 338 6.03 16.43 13.40
CA ASP A 338 5.38 16.17 14.71
C ASP A 338 6.23 15.33 15.67
N ASN A 339 7.51 15.71 15.80
CA ASN A 339 8.54 15.02 16.60
C ASN A 339 8.98 13.65 16.06
N ASN A 340 8.52 13.22 14.89
CA ASN A 340 8.89 11.98 14.26
C ASN A 340 9.90 12.17 13.13
N TRP A 341 10.85 11.24 13.00
CA TRP A 341 11.69 11.06 11.83
C TRP A 341 11.19 9.90 10.99
N PRO A 342 11.32 9.92 9.64
CA PRO A 342 11.15 8.71 8.82
C PRO A 342 12.01 7.55 9.34
N LEU A 343 11.54 6.31 9.24
CA LEU A 343 12.31 5.12 9.63
C LEU A 343 13.66 5.04 8.89
N VAL A 344 13.70 5.50 7.64
CA VAL A 344 14.94 5.52 6.82
C VAL A 344 15.97 6.53 7.29
N SER A 345 15.61 7.45 8.17
CA SER A 345 16.50 8.54 8.64
C SER A 345 17.69 8.02 9.45
N ASN A 346 18.86 8.67 9.27
CA ASN A 346 20.02 8.50 10.16
C ASN A 346 19.70 8.79 11.62
N ASN A 347 18.70 9.65 11.89
CA ASN A 347 18.28 10.02 13.23
C ASN A 347 17.46 8.93 13.94
N VAL A 348 17.11 7.86 13.24
CA VAL A 348 16.45 6.68 13.82
C VAL A 348 17.48 5.58 14.03
N ASN A 349 18.05 5.53 15.23
CA ASN A 349 19.07 4.56 15.64
C ASN A 349 20.22 4.41 14.62
N GLY A 350 20.74 5.52 14.09
CA GLY A 350 21.81 5.49 13.10
C GLY A 350 21.42 4.85 11.76
N GLY A 351 20.12 4.73 11.45
CA GLY A 351 19.62 4.09 10.23
C GLY A 351 19.37 2.58 10.35
N ALA A 352 19.38 2.02 11.56
CA ALA A 352 19.22 0.58 11.79
C ALA A 352 17.85 0.02 11.34
N TYR A 353 16.86 0.89 11.11
CA TYR A 353 15.52 0.47 10.66
C TYR A 353 15.28 0.64 9.15
N ARG A 354 16.26 1.12 8.38
CA ARG A 354 16.13 1.29 6.92
C ARG A 354 15.75 -0.01 6.21
N GLN A 355 16.35 -1.13 6.59
CA GLN A 355 16.04 -2.45 6.06
C GLN A 355 14.55 -2.77 6.16
N TYR A 356 13.94 -2.36 7.27
CA TYR A 356 12.55 -2.67 7.62
C TYR A 356 11.57 -1.54 7.24
N ALA A 357 12.00 -0.55 6.47
CA ALA A 357 11.19 0.55 6.02
C ALA A 357 10.66 0.29 4.60
N VAL A 358 9.36 0.09 4.45
CA VAL A 358 8.69 0.14 3.15
C VAL A 358 8.17 1.57 2.97
N THR A 359 8.84 2.33 2.11
CA THR A 359 8.54 3.76 1.89
C THR A 359 7.48 3.94 0.82
N PHE A 360 6.66 4.98 0.92
CA PHE A 360 5.60 5.27 -0.05
C PHE A 360 5.23 6.75 -0.07
N VAL A 361 4.61 7.20 -1.16
CA VAL A 361 4.09 8.56 -1.34
C VAL A 361 2.62 8.62 -0.96
N GLU A 362 1.82 7.78 -1.59
CA GLU A 362 0.39 7.61 -1.36
C GLU A 362 0.03 6.12 -1.38
N ASN A 363 -1.12 5.81 -0.82
CA ASN A 363 -1.77 4.51 -0.89
C ASN A 363 -3.30 4.70 -1.01
N HIS A 364 -4.03 3.60 -1.05
CA HIS A 364 -5.49 3.57 -1.18
C HIS A 364 -6.25 4.26 -0.03
N ASP A 365 -5.61 4.52 1.12
CA ASP A 365 -6.21 5.20 2.28
C ASP A 365 -5.80 6.66 2.42
N THR A 366 -4.84 7.11 1.65
CA THR A 366 -4.32 8.48 1.74
C THR A 366 -4.56 9.31 0.48
N GLU A 367 -5.08 8.70 -0.56
CA GLU A 367 -5.28 9.27 -1.89
C GLU A 367 -6.43 10.30 -1.98
N TYR A 368 -6.43 11.05 -3.05
CA TYR A 368 -7.61 11.80 -3.48
C TYR A 368 -8.61 10.85 -4.14
N ARG A 369 -9.77 10.66 -3.52
CA ARG A 369 -10.87 9.83 -4.08
C ARG A 369 -11.89 10.70 -4.80
N SER A 370 -12.32 11.81 -4.18
CA SER A 370 -13.25 12.80 -4.75
C SER A 370 -13.16 14.12 -4.01
N ALA A 371 -13.86 15.16 -4.50
CA ALA A 371 -13.92 16.45 -3.82
C ALA A 371 -14.46 16.37 -2.38
N THR A 372 -15.31 15.40 -2.10
CA THR A 372 -15.93 15.15 -0.77
C THR A 372 -15.25 14.01 0.01
N ALA A 373 -14.33 13.29 -0.60
CA ALA A 373 -13.61 12.17 -0.02
C ALA A 373 -12.10 12.31 -0.28
N GLN A 374 -11.53 13.41 0.15
CA GLN A 374 -10.09 13.62 0.19
C GLN A 374 -9.57 13.01 1.49
N GLN A 375 -8.75 11.97 1.39
CA GLN A 375 -8.18 11.35 2.58
C GLN A 375 -7.06 12.26 3.13
N ASP A 376 -5.89 12.21 2.55
CA ASP A 376 -4.78 13.10 2.90
C ASP A 376 -3.78 13.20 1.72
N PRO A 377 -4.21 13.59 0.51
CA PRO A 377 -3.48 13.39 -0.72
C PRO A 377 -2.27 14.32 -0.89
N ILE A 378 -1.38 13.88 -1.78
CA ILE A 378 -0.46 14.77 -2.49
C ILE A 378 -1.29 15.68 -3.41
N LYS A 379 -1.10 17.00 -3.30
CA LYS A 379 -1.91 17.99 -4.04
C LYS A 379 -1.17 18.60 -5.24
N LYS A 380 0.14 18.45 -5.29
CA LYS A 380 1.02 18.96 -6.34
C LYS A 380 2.37 18.26 -6.29
N ASP A 381 3.17 18.44 -7.33
CA ASP A 381 4.56 17.93 -7.38
C ASP A 381 4.68 16.41 -7.19
N THR A 382 3.71 15.63 -7.70
CA THR A 382 3.65 14.18 -7.57
C THR A 382 4.91 13.51 -8.12
N LEU A 383 5.45 14.01 -9.24
CA LEU A 383 6.72 13.48 -9.80
C LEU A 383 7.91 13.78 -8.90
N ALA A 384 8.02 14.98 -8.33
CA ALA A 384 9.08 15.29 -7.37
C ALA A 384 8.98 14.43 -6.10
N ALA A 385 7.75 14.10 -5.67
CA ALA A 385 7.54 13.18 -4.56
C ALA A 385 8.03 11.76 -4.91
N ASN A 386 7.72 11.24 -6.09
CA ASN A 386 8.22 9.95 -6.55
C ASN A 386 9.74 9.96 -6.79
N ALA A 387 10.31 11.09 -7.24
CA ALA A 387 11.75 11.25 -7.35
C ALA A 387 12.43 11.14 -5.97
N TYR A 388 11.86 11.74 -4.92
CA TYR A 388 12.37 11.53 -3.57
C TYR A 388 12.23 10.07 -3.12
N LEU A 389 11.06 9.47 -3.29
CA LEU A 389 10.80 8.06 -2.95
C LEU A 389 11.84 7.12 -3.57
N LEU A 390 12.06 7.24 -4.88
CA LEU A 390 12.89 6.31 -5.65
C LEU A 390 14.39 6.55 -5.48
N ALA A 391 14.81 7.74 -5.07
CA ALA A 391 16.21 8.01 -4.74
C ALA A 391 16.59 7.51 -3.34
N MET A 392 15.68 7.54 -2.37
CA MET A 392 15.99 7.30 -0.96
C MET A 392 16.13 5.81 -0.62
N PRO A 393 16.81 5.44 0.51
CA PRO A 393 16.85 4.06 1.01
C PRO A 393 15.46 3.59 1.49
N GLY A 394 15.39 2.36 1.99
CA GLY A 394 14.15 1.64 2.21
C GLY A 394 13.69 0.94 0.94
N THR A 395 12.62 0.18 1.01
CA THR A 395 11.99 -0.42 -0.17
C THR A 395 10.87 0.49 -0.66
N PRO A 396 11.02 1.15 -1.81
CA PRO A 396 9.99 2.04 -2.31
C PRO A 396 8.77 1.25 -2.81
N CYS A 397 7.58 1.69 -2.40
CA CYS A 397 6.29 1.22 -2.89
C CYS A 397 5.65 2.32 -3.73
N VAL A 398 5.59 2.12 -5.04
CA VAL A 398 4.95 3.05 -5.99
C VAL A 398 3.44 2.79 -5.99
N PHE A 399 2.65 3.85 -6.02
CA PHE A 399 1.20 3.77 -6.07
C PHE A 399 0.70 3.63 -7.51
N LEU A 400 -0.28 2.74 -7.77
CA LEU A 400 -0.75 2.46 -9.13
C LEU A 400 -1.20 3.71 -9.89
N LYS A 401 -1.92 4.64 -9.25
CA LYS A 401 -2.32 5.89 -9.91
C LYS A 401 -1.12 6.72 -10.37
N HIS A 402 -0.04 6.76 -9.58
CA HIS A 402 1.18 7.46 -9.97
C HIS A 402 1.88 6.76 -11.13
N TRP A 403 1.98 5.42 -11.08
CA TRP A 403 2.52 4.64 -12.19
C TRP A 403 1.76 4.90 -13.48
N LYS A 404 0.44 4.76 -13.46
CA LYS A 404 -0.41 5.01 -14.63
C LYS A 404 -0.24 6.41 -15.23
N SER A 405 -0.12 7.43 -14.38
CA SER A 405 -0.02 8.83 -14.82
C SER A 405 1.36 9.24 -15.30
N TYR A 406 2.43 8.53 -14.88
CA TYR A 406 3.81 8.98 -15.05
C TYR A 406 4.79 7.83 -15.37
N LYS A 407 4.35 6.83 -16.15
CA LYS A 407 5.14 5.60 -16.43
C LYS A 407 6.58 5.89 -16.85
N HIS A 408 6.77 6.76 -17.84
CA HIS A 408 8.10 7.05 -18.40
C HIS A 408 9.03 7.66 -17.37
N ASP A 409 8.55 8.65 -16.63
CA ASP A 409 9.37 9.33 -15.62
C ASP A 409 9.71 8.39 -14.47
N ILE A 410 8.72 7.67 -13.93
CA ILE A 410 8.91 6.72 -12.84
C ILE A 410 9.84 5.58 -13.28
N ALA A 411 9.66 5.04 -14.48
CA ALA A 411 10.54 4.01 -15.03
C ALA A 411 12.00 4.48 -15.12
N ARG A 412 12.23 5.70 -15.60
CA ARG A 412 13.58 6.31 -15.64
C ARG A 412 14.17 6.53 -14.25
N MET A 413 13.37 6.94 -13.26
CA MET A 413 13.80 7.06 -11.87
C MET A 413 14.21 5.70 -11.29
N ILE A 414 13.42 4.63 -11.57
CA ILE A 414 13.75 3.26 -11.17
C ILE A 414 15.05 2.79 -11.82
N GLN A 415 15.24 3.06 -13.11
CA GLN A 415 16.50 2.73 -13.81
C GLN A 415 17.70 3.45 -13.19
N ALA A 416 17.56 4.73 -12.82
CA ALA A 416 18.63 5.47 -12.14
C ALA A 416 19.00 4.83 -10.79
N ARG A 417 17.98 4.41 -10.00
CA ARG A 417 18.16 3.64 -8.76
C ARG A 417 18.92 2.32 -9.01
N GLN A 418 18.56 1.57 -10.05
CA GLN A 418 19.21 0.31 -10.43
C GLN A 418 20.65 0.50 -10.87
N VAL A 419 20.93 1.54 -11.65
CA VAL A 419 22.27 1.88 -12.14
C VAL A 419 23.17 2.30 -10.98
N ALA A 420 22.70 3.11 -10.05
CA ALA A 420 23.44 3.48 -8.85
C ALA A 420 23.60 2.31 -7.87
N GLY A 421 22.72 1.28 -7.96
CA GLY A 421 22.73 0.16 -7.02
C GLY A 421 22.20 0.53 -5.64
N ILE A 422 21.17 1.38 -5.59
CA ILE A 422 20.55 1.78 -4.31
C ILE A 422 19.74 0.62 -3.74
N GLN A 423 19.96 0.36 -2.47
CA GLN A 423 19.32 -0.71 -1.69
C GLN A 423 18.55 -0.13 -0.51
N ASN A 424 17.76 -0.97 0.15
CA ASN A 424 17.02 -0.56 1.34
C ASN A 424 17.93 -0.13 2.51
N THR A 425 19.16 -0.61 2.56
CA THR A 425 20.16 -0.28 3.59
C THR A 425 21.10 0.86 3.19
N SER A 426 21.00 1.41 1.99
CA SER A 426 21.85 2.50 1.49
C SER A 426 21.92 3.68 2.47
N SER A 427 23.09 4.29 2.61
CA SER A 427 23.27 5.47 3.44
C SER A 427 22.92 6.75 2.70
N THR A 428 22.58 7.79 3.46
CA THR A 428 22.24 9.11 2.91
C THR A 428 23.04 10.20 3.62
N THR A 429 23.40 11.22 2.86
CA THR A 429 24.02 12.43 3.40
C THR A 429 23.25 13.65 2.89
N LEU A 430 22.81 14.50 3.82
CA LEU A 430 22.21 15.78 3.47
C LEU A 430 23.30 16.68 2.89
N LEU A 431 23.13 17.16 1.67
CA LEU A 431 24.04 18.11 1.04
C LEU A 431 23.67 19.54 1.40
N ARG A 432 22.45 19.95 1.06
CA ARG A 432 21.92 21.28 1.32
C ARG A 432 20.41 21.23 1.53
N SER A 433 19.89 22.17 2.33
CA SER A 433 18.45 22.32 2.54
C SER A 433 18.10 23.72 2.99
N ASN A 434 17.08 24.27 2.38
CA ASN A 434 16.38 25.47 2.84
C ASN A 434 14.90 25.40 2.42
N ALA A 435 14.13 26.44 2.65
CA ALA A 435 12.71 26.42 2.29
C ALA A 435 12.48 26.19 0.77
N GLY A 436 13.37 26.71 -0.08
CA GLY A 436 13.26 26.62 -1.54
C GLY A 436 13.70 25.29 -2.14
N PHE A 437 14.59 24.55 -1.48
CA PHE A 437 15.15 23.30 -2.00
C PHE A 437 15.63 22.35 -0.92
N TYR A 438 15.79 21.08 -1.31
CA TYR A 438 16.42 20.00 -0.54
C TYR A 438 17.30 19.16 -1.46
N ALA A 439 18.52 18.82 -1.01
CA ALA A 439 19.42 17.97 -1.75
C ALA A 439 20.10 16.93 -0.82
N ALA A 440 20.12 15.69 -1.26
CA ALA A 440 20.80 14.60 -0.56
C ALA A 440 21.55 13.69 -1.52
N THR A 441 22.70 13.18 -1.04
CA THR A 441 23.41 12.07 -1.68
C THR A 441 22.94 10.75 -1.09
N VAL A 442 22.72 9.76 -1.94
CA VAL A 442 22.42 8.39 -1.56
C VAL A 442 23.52 7.48 -2.11
N GLU A 443 24.15 6.70 -1.23
CA GLU A 443 25.23 5.80 -1.58
C GLU A 443 24.68 4.45 -2.04
N GLY A 444 24.77 4.18 -3.33
CA GLY A 444 24.49 2.86 -3.89
C GLY A 444 25.72 1.96 -3.88
N THR A 445 25.55 0.68 -4.15
CA THR A 445 26.64 -0.31 -4.22
C THR A 445 27.57 -0.12 -5.44
N LYS A 446 27.12 0.65 -6.43
CA LYS A 446 27.87 0.89 -7.67
C LYS A 446 28.39 2.32 -7.77
N GLY A 447 27.76 3.27 -7.07
CA GLY A 447 28.11 4.67 -7.04
C GLY A 447 26.97 5.51 -6.45
N LYS A 448 27.19 6.80 -6.34
CA LYS A 448 26.22 7.70 -5.69
C LYS A 448 25.16 8.23 -6.66
N LEU A 449 23.98 8.49 -6.12
CA LEU A 449 22.91 9.27 -6.75
C LEU A 449 22.63 10.49 -5.86
N VAL A 450 22.58 11.67 -6.46
CA VAL A 450 22.10 12.87 -5.78
C VAL A 450 20.70 13.19 -6.27
N VAL A 451 19.79 13.38 -5.33
CA VAL A 451 18.44 13.93 -5.59
C VAL A 451 18.41 15.39 -5.16
N TRP A 452 17.95 16.25 -6.07
CA TRP A 452 17.70 17.67 -5.80
C TRP A 452 16.22 17.96 -6.03
N LEU A 453 15.57 18.57 -5.04
CA LEU A 453 14.14 18.88 -5.05
C LEU A 453 13.93 20.36 -4.82
N GLY A 454 12.91 20.94 -5.47
CA GLY A 454 12.58 22.37 -5.40
C GLY A 454 13.33 23.19 -6.43
N ASP A 455 13.78 24.39 -6.04
CA ASP A 455 14.51 25.33 -6.92
C ASP A 455 15.85 24.73 -7.39
N GLN A 456 16.04 24.69 -8.70
CA GLN A 456 17.20 24.08 -9.36
C GLN A 456 18.38 25.07 -9.58
N SER A 457 18.21 26.34 -9.24
CA SER A 457 19.17 27.40 -9.61
C SER A 457 20.60 27.21 -9.06
N GLU A 458 20.73 26.57 -7.89
CA GLU A 458 22.01 26.29 -7.25
C GLU A 458 22.54 24.86 -7.49
N ALA A 459 21.74 23.97 -8.10
CA ALA A 459 22.04 22.54 -8.17
C ALA A 459 23.38 22.25 -8.86
N ALA A 460 23.62 22.81 -10.04
CA ALA A 460 24.82 22.55 -10.82
C ALA A 460 26.12 23.03 -10.12
N ALA A 461 26.04 24.13 -9.36
CA ALA A 461 27.19 24.66 -8.62
C ALA A 461 27.48 23.90 -7.31
N ALA A 462 26.48 23.15 -6.80
CA ALA A 462 26.57 22.47 -5.50
C ALA A 462 26.98 21.00 -5.59
N ILE A 463 26.90 20.39 -6.78
CA ILE A 463 27.07 18.94 -6.97
C ILE A 463 28.35 18.68 -7.76
N GLU A 464 29.33 18.06 -7.11
CA GLU A 464 30.62 17.70 -7.72
C GLU A 464 30.69 16.20 -8.02
N GLY A 465 31.38 15.85 -9.13
CA GLY A 465 31.64 14.47 -9.54
C GLY A 465 30.41 13.70 -10.04
N CYS A 466 29.30 14.40 -10.26
CA CYS A 466 28.08 13.85 -10.83
C CYS A 466 27.59 14.65 -12.04
N THR A 467 26.88 13.98 -12.92
CA THR A 467 26.22 14.58 -14.08
C THR A 467 24.71 14.47 -13.93
N LYS A 468 23.98 15.54 -14.28
CA LYS A 468 22.52 15.53 -14.32
C LYS A 468 22.03 14.55 -15.38
N ILE A 469 21.21 13.59 -14.99
CA ILE A 469 20.68 12.54 -15.85
C ILE A 469 19.16 12.61 -16.07
N LEU A 470 18.43 13.15 -15.10
CA LEU A 470 16.99 13.37 -15.15
C LEU A 470 16.64 14.74 -14.57
N GLU A 471 15.62 15.36 -15.11
CA GLU A 471 15.01 16.56 -14.54
C GLU A 471 13.53 16.65 -14.89
N GLY A 472 12.80 17.35 -14.05
CA GLY A 472 11.41 17.70 -14.23
C GLY A 472 11.00 18.83 -13.31
N GLN A 473 9.71 19.10 -13.20
CA GLN A 473 9.23 20.14 -12.32
C GLN A 473 9.63 19.83 -10.87
N HIS A 474 10.44 20.70 -10.28
CA HIS A 474 10.92 20.64 -8.91
C HIS A 474 11.72 19.38 -8.54
N TYR A 475 12.34 18.68 -9.51
CA TYR A 475 13.29 17.61 -9.22
C TYR A 475 14.38 17.50 -10.27
N SER A 476 15.56 17.01 -9.85
CA SER A 476 16.60 16.48 -10.73
C SER A 476 17.39 15.36 -10.05
N TYR A 477 17.90 14.45 -10.89
CA TYR A 477 18.82 13.39 -10.49
C TYR A 477 20.19 13.63 -11.08
N TRP A 478 21.22 13.46 -10.26
CA TRP A 478 22.62 13.59 -10.62
C TRP A 478 23.33 12.29 -10.27
N LEU A 479 23.87 11.63 -11.26
CA LEU A 479 24.51 10.32 -11.15
C LEU A 479 26.03 10.47 -11.14
N ASP A 480 26.70 9.65 -10.33
CA ASP A 480 28.16 9.53 -10.33
C ASP A 480 28.69 9.40 -11.76
N ASN A 481 29.71 10.18 -12.10
CA ASN A 481 30.28 10.22 -13.44
C ASN A 481 30.81 8.87 -13.91
N SER A 482 31.27 8.00 -12.98
CA SER A 482 31.72 6.64 -13.30
C SER A 482 30.60 5.73 -13.84
N LEU A 483 29.34 6.08 -13.61
CA LEU A 483 28.16 5.30 -14.01
C LEU A 483 27.48 5.80 -15.27
N LEU A 484 27.96 6.88 -15.89
CA LEU A 484 27.32 7.48 -17.07
C LEU A 484 27.23 6.51 -18.26
N SER A 485 28.25 5.70 -18.51
CA SER A 485 28.20 4.70 -19.58
C SER A 485 27.14 3.64 -19.32
N ALA A 486 26.98 3.20 -18.06
CA ALA A 486 25.93 2.25 -17.68
C ALA A 486 24.53 2.87 -17.81
N TRP A 487 24.39 4.14 -17.45
CA TRP A 487 23.13 4.89 -17.64
C TRP A 487 22.77 5.06 -19.12
N GLN A 488 23.74 5.41 -19.96
CA GLN A 488 23.52 5.56 -21.41
C GLN A 488 23.16 4.24 -22.10
N ALA A 489 23.64 3.12 -21.56
CA ALA A 489 23.30 1.79 -22.05
C ALA A 489 21.90 1.29 -21.61
N MET A 490 21.24 1.96 -20.66
CA MET A 490 19.88 1.59 -20.25
C MET A 490 18.91 1.89 -21.41
N PRO A 491 18.03 0.93 -21.74
CA PRO A 491 17.02 1.17 -22.76
C PRO A 491 16.07 2.30 -22.32
N THR A 492 15.70 3.15 -23.26
CA THR A 492 14.61 4.09 -23.02
C THR A 492 13.32 3.30 -22.77
N PRO A 493 12.60 3.58 -21.67
CA PRO A 493 11.32 2.92 -21.44
C PRO A 493 10.36 3.15 -22.60
N THR A 494 9.76 2.08 -23.08
CA THR A 494 8.71 2.11 -24.09
C THR A 494 7.52 1.30 -23.58
N PHE A 495 6.34 1.84 -23.76
CA PHE A 495 5.10 1.25 -23.29
C PHE A 495 4.13 1.04 -24.45
N ALA A 496 3.12 0.20 -24.24
CA ALA A 496 2.05 0.04 -25.19
C ALA A 496 1.45 1.42 -25.55
N GLY A 497 1.34 1.70 -26.82
CA GLY A 497 0.87 3.00 -27.34
C GLY A 497 1.94 4.04 -27.67
N ASP A 498 3.19 3.90 -27.24
CA ASP A 498 4.25 4.88 -27.52
C ASP A 498 4.59 4.99 -29.02
N ASN A 499 4.57 3.87 -29.72
CA ASN A 499 4.96 3.76 -31.13
C ASN A 499 3.77 3.42 -32.05
N VAL A 500 2.55 3.51 -31.55
CA VAL A 500 1.37 3.27 -32.37
C VAL A 500 1.00 4.56 -33.10
N GLU A 501 0.83 4.49 -34.40
CA GLU A 501 0.24 5.59 -35.16
C GLU A 501 -1.11 5.95 -34.55
N LYS A 502 -1.32 7.23 -34.27
CA LYS A 502 -2.53 7.70 -33.58
C LYS A 502 -3.34 8.61 -34.52
N HIS A 503 -4.63 8.56 -34.31
CA HIS A 503 -5.57 9.48 -34.95
C HIS A 503 -6.56 9.96 -33.89
N ASP A 504 -7.24 11.06 -34.19
CA ASP A 504 -8.25 11.57 -33.27
C ASP A 504 -9.61 10.94 -33.56
N ILE A 505 -10.27 10.45 -32.52
CA ILE A 505 -11.71 10.17 -32.49
C ILE A 505 -12.36 11.22 -31.60
N THR A 506 -13.30 12.01 -32.14
CA THR A 506 -13.98 13.04 -31.38
C THR A 506 -15.38 12.58 -30.98
N ILE A 507 -15.63 12.53 -29.70
CA ILE A 507 -16.94 12.21 -29.15
C ILE A 507 -17.70 13.50 -28.84
N HIS A 508 -18.94 13.57 -29.29
CA HIS A 508 -19.82 14.70 -29.11
C HIS A 508 -21.06 14.27 -28.34
N LEU A 509 -21.40 15.03 -27.30
CA LEU A 509 -22.63 14.88 -26.56
C LEU A 509 -23.51 16.12 -26.76
N LYS A 510 -24.69 15.93 -27.33
CA LYS A 510 -25.72 16.99 -27.36
C LYS A 510 -25.97 17.47 -25.94
N ASP A 511 -26.03 18.80 -25.75
CA ASP A 511 -26.17 19.40 -24.42
C ASP A 511 -27.31 18.69 -23.62
N PRO A 512 -26.99 17.93 -22.58
CA PRO A 512 -27.98 17.21 -21.80
C PRO A 512 -28.71 18.08 -20.77
N GLY A 513 -28.37 19.35 -20.69
CA GLY A 513 -28.88 20.27 -19.66
C GLY A 513 -28.27 20.03 -18.26
N TRP A 514 -27.17 19.31 -18.17
CA TRP A 514 -26.50 19.02 -16.91
C TRP A 514 -25.63 20.20 -16.45
N GLN A 515 -25.49 20.39 -15.13
CA GLN A 515 -24.63 21.45 -14.58
C GLN A 515 -23.15 21.20 -14.86
N GLN A 516 -22.75 19.94 -14.92
CA GLN A 516 -21.39 19.50 -15.23
C GLN A 516 -21.48 18.29 -16.15
N VAL A 517 -20.55 18.20 -17.08
CA VAL A 517 -20.47 17.09 -18.03
C VAL A 517 -19.07 16.50 -17.94
N TYR A 518 -19.01 15.19 -17.72
CA TYR A 518 -17.78 14.41 -17.70
C TYR A 518 -17.86 13.33 -18.77
N PHE A 519 -16.72 13.05 -19.38
CA PHE A 519 -16.54 11.90 -20.27
C PHE A 519 -15.50 10.99 -19.62
N TYR A 520 -15.95 9.82 -19.20
CA TYR A 520 -15.09 8.72 -18.76
C TYR A 520 -14.91 7.77 -19.92
N ALA A 521 -13.68 7.60 -20.39
CA ALA A 521 -13.37 6.77 -21.53
C ALA A 521 -12.32 5.72 -21.19
N TRP A 522 -12.44 4.57 -21.83
CA TRP A 522 -11.46 3.48 -21.72
C TRP A 522 -11.43 2.64 -23.00
N ASP A 523 -10.31 1.94 -23.20
CA ASP A 523 -10.17 0.89 -24.19
C ASP A 523 -9.58 -0.37 -23.58
N GLY A 524 -9.64 -1.48 -24.27
CA GLY A 524 -9.09 -2.74 -23.77
C GLY A 524 -7.57 -2.81 -23.75
N ASN A 525 -6.88 -1.83 -24.36
CA ASN A 525 -5.47 -1.88 -24.68
C ASN A 525 -4.62 -0.82 -23.97
N LEU A 526 -5.16 -0.10 -23.00
CA LEU A 526 -4.47 0.90 -22.19
C LEU A 526 -4.04 2.20 -22.93
N TYR A 527 -4.61 2.51 -24.10
CA TYR A 527 -4.36 3.77 -24.79
C TYR A 527 -5.20 4.94 -24.25
N ILE A 528 -6.34 4.64 -23.61
CA ILE A 528 -7.20 5.59 -22.92
C ILE A 528 -7.39 5.09 -21.48
N GLU A 529 -6.92 5.88 -20.53
CA GLU A 529 -6.91 5.55 -19.10
C GLU A 529 -7.50 6.69 -18.28
N ASP A 530 -8.79 6.99 -18.47
CA ASP A 530 -9.45 7.96 -17.61
C ASP A 530 -9.69 7.36 -16.22
N SER A 531 -9.44 8.15 -15.19
CA SER A 531 -9.89 7.82 -13.83
C SER A 531 -11.33 8.28 -13.66
N TRP A 532 -12.14 7.47 -12.99
CA TRP A 532 -13.53 7.84 -12.68
C TRP A 532 -13.63 9.14 -11.87
N PRO A 533 -14.57 10.05 -12.16
CA PRO A 533 -15.65 10.02 -13.15
C PRO A 533 -15.26 10.45 -14.57
N GLY A 534 -14.01 10.44 -14.93
CA GLY A 534 -13.51 10.87 -16.22
C GLY A 534 -13.08 12.34 -16.23
N VAL A 535 -12.94 12.89 -17.42
CA VAL A 535 -12.50 14.27 -17.64
C VAL A 535 -13.70 15.20 -17.74
N LYS A 536 -13.69 16.28 -16.94
CA LYS A 536 -14.69 17.34 -17.06
C LYS A 536 -14.57 18.04 -18.40
N VAL A 537 -15.64 18.00 -19.20
CA VAL A 537 -15.67 18.59 -20.53
C VAL A 537 -16.32 19.97 -20.48
N THR A 538 -15.55 20.97 -20.83
CA THR A 538 -16.02 22.37 -20.95
C THR A 538 -16.05 22.87 -22.39
N ALA A 539 -15.34 22.16 -23.30
CA ALA A 539 -15.31 22.47 -24.72
C ALA A 539 -16.69 22.21 -25.33
N THR A 540 -17.20 23.21 -26.04
CA THR A 540 -18.50 23.10 -26.74
C THR A 540 -18.41 23.65 -28.14
N LYS A 541 -19.25 23.08 -29.04
CA LYS A 541 -19.50 23.64 -30.38
C LYS A 541 -20.98 23.66 -30.67
N THR A 542 -21.40 24.55 -31.56
CA THR A 542 -22.79 24.65 -32.03
C THR A 542 -22.87 24.19 -33.47
N ILE A 543 -23.74 23.23 -33.76
CA ILE A 543 -23.99 22.68 -35.10
C ILE A 543 -25.50 22.78 -35.35
N ASN A 544 -25.90 23.44 -36.42
CA ASN A 544 -27.31 23.67 -36.79
C ASN A 544 -28.17 24.20 -35.60
N GLY A 545 -27.62 25.16 -34.84
CA GLY A 545 -28.29 25.76 -33.69
C GLY A 545 -28.31 24.89 -32.41
N THR A 546 -27.76 23.67 -32.45
CA THR A 546 -27.71 22.77 -31.31
C THR A 546 -26.31 22.76 -30.71
N LYS A 547 -26.23 22.91 -29.39
CA LYS A 547 -24.97 22.89 -28.61
C LYS A 547 -24.55 21.46 -28.31
N TYR A 548 -23.29 21.16 -28.49
CA TYR A 548 -22.64 19.89 -28.17
C TYR A 548 -21.43 20.14 -27.27
N TYR A 549 -21.25 19.34 -26.24
CA TYR A 549 -19.98 19.14 -25.56
C TYR A 549 -19.14 18.18 -26.38
N TYR A 550 -17.83 18.38 -26.47
CA TYR A 550 -16.98 17.49 -27.23
C TYR A 550 -15.62 17.27 -26.59
N ARG A 551 -15.06 16.08 -26.81
CA ARG A 551 -13.71 15.72 -26.41
C ARG A 551 -13.05 14.91 -27.52
N PRO A 552 -11.89 15.34 -28.04
CA PRO A 552 -11.06 14.50 -28.89
C PRO A 552 -10.28 13.50 -28.04
N PHE A 553 -10.13 12.29 -28.55
CA PHE A 553 -9.33 11.21 -28.00
C PHE A 553 -8.28 10.84 -29.04
N ASN A 554 -7.00 10.97 -28.70
CA ASN A 554 -5.90 10.57 -29.54
C ASN A 554 -5.62 9.09 -29.34
N VAL A 555 -6.14 8.26 -30.21
CA VAL A 555 -6.25 6.81 -30.06
C VAL A 555 -5.40 6.04 -31.09
N ALA A 556 -5.18 4.75 -30.85
CA ALA A 556 -4.43 3.90 -31.77
C ALA A 556 -5.09 3.78 -33.14
N ALA A 557 -4.31 3.97 -34.20
CA ALA A 557 -4.74 3.75 -35.59
C ALA A 557 -4.57 2.28 -36.02
N GLU A 558 -5.03 1.35 -35.17
CA GLU A 558 -4.91 -0.09 -35.41
C GLU A 558 -6.18 -0.67 -36.03
N PRO A 559 -6.11 -1.60 -36.97
CA PRO A 559 -7.28 -2.33 -37.45
C PRO A 559 -7.99 -3.05 -36.29
N GLY A 560 -9.28 -2.79 -36.14
CA GLY A 560 -10.09 -3.37 -35.05
C GLY A 560 -10.03 -2.63 -33.72
N TYR A 561 -9.31 -1.51 -33.63
CA TYR A 561 -9.35 -0.66 -32.44
C TYR A 561 -10.77 -0.14 -32.19
N SER A 562 -11.16 -0.14 -30.93
CA SER A 562 -12.40 0.52 -30.46
C SER A 562 -12.24 1.02 -29.04
N MET A 563 -12.91 2.11 -28.74
CA MET A 563 -12.98 2.69 -27.39
C MET A 563 -14.39 2.65 -26.84
N ASN A 564 -14.52 2.95 -25.56
CA ASN A 564 -15.78 3.01 -24.86
C ASN A 564 -15.89 4.34 -24.12
N VAL A 565 -17.12 4.80 -23.83
CA VAL A 565 -17.34 6.03 -23.07
C VAL A 565 -18.60 5.94 -22.20
N ILE A 566 -18.55 6.59 -21.05
CA ILE A 566 -19.68 6.93 -20.19
C ILE A 566 -19.75 8.44 -20.09
N PHE A 567 -20.96 9.00 -20.16
CA PHE A 567 -21.23 10.40 -19.81
C PHE A 567 -21.83 10.47 -18.44
N ASP A 568 -21.33 11.38 -17.60
CA ASP A 568 -21.87 11.57 -16.25
C ASP A 568 -21.78 13.03 -15.77
N GLN A 569 -22.36 13.29 -14.60
CA GLN A 569 -22.37 14.60 -13.94
C GLN A 569 -21.28 14.75 -12.86
N GLY A 570 -20.33 13.81 -12.79
CA GLY A 570 -19.32 13.76 -11.72
C GLY A 570 -19.82 12.98 -10.50
N SER A 571 -20.90 12.21 -10.62
CA SER A 571 -21.42 11.31 -9.58
C SER A 571 -22.04 10.06 -10.19
N ASN A 572 -21.96 8.93 -9.50
CA ASN A 572 -22.54 7.65 -9.94
C ASN A 572 -24.07 7.70 -10.16
N ALA A 573 -24.74 8.69 -9.58
CA ALA A 573 -26.22 8.79 -9.63
C ALA A 573 -26.76 9.33 -10.96
N ALA A 574 -25.93 9.84 -11.85
CA ALA A 574 -26.37 10.53 -13.07
C ALA A 574 -25.47 10.22 -14.27
N GLN A 575 -25.19 8.95 -14.48
CA GLN A 575 -24.37 8.44 -15.59
C GLN A 575 -25.22 7.74 -16.66
N THR A 576 -24.66 7.61 -17.87
CA THR A 576 -25.22 6.73 -18.90
C THR A 576 -24.89 5.26 -18.65
N VAL A 577 -25.55 4.38 -19.35
CA VAL A 577 -25.03 3.03 -19.59
C VAL A 577 -23.72 3.12 -20.40
N ASP A 578 -22.95 2.05 -20.42
CA ASP A 578 -21.70 1.96 -21.17
C ASP A 578 -21.98 2.06 -22.68
N ILE A 579 -21.26 2.94 -23.35
CA ILE A 579 -21.28 3.09 -24.82
C ILE A 579 -20.00 2.46 -25.32
N THR A 580 -20.11 1.34 -26.02
CA THR A 580 -18.98 0.49 -26.39
C THR A 580 -18.77 0.39 -27.90
N GLY A 581 -17.53 0.01 -28.30
CA GLY A 581 -17.21 -0.30 -29.70
C GLY A 581 -17.11 0.92 -30.61
N ILE A 582 -16.69 2.06 -30.09
CA ILE A 582 -16.57 3.30 -30.85
C ILE A 582 -15.24 3.27 -31.65
N THR A 583 -15.34 3.44 -32.96
CA THR A 583 -14.22 3.35 -33.90
C THR A 583 -13.98 4.63 -34.70
N SER A 584 -14.82 5.64 -34.58
CA SER A 584 -14.74 6.92 -35.31
C SER A 584 -15.54 8.00 -34.59
N ASP A 585 -15.47 9.23 -35.08
CA ASP A 585 -16.27 10.35 -34.54
C ASP A 585 -17.73 9.98 -34.37
N ARG A 586 -18.30 10.34 -33.22
CA ARG A 586 -19.69 10.04 -32.87
C ARG A 586 -20.37 11.23 -32.23
N TYR A 587 -21.67 11.31 -32.47
CA TYR A 587 -22.59 12.27 -31.84
C TYR A 587 -23.67 11.51 -31.10
N TYR A 588 -23.79 11.81 -29.80
CA TYR A 588 -24.75 11.15 -28.91
C TYR A 588 -25.76 12.12 -28.32
N GLU A 589 -26.94 11.62 -28.05
CA GLU A 589 -27.98 12.29 -27.30
C GLU A 589 -28.41 11.40 -26.12
N ILE A 590 -28.55 11.98 -24.93
CA ILE A 590 -29.06 11.28 -23.75
C ILE A 590 -30.54 11.01 -23.93
N THR A 591 -30.97 9.81 -23.55
CA THR A 591 -32.39 9.40 -23.54
C THR A 591 -32.89 9.21 -22.10
N ASN A 592 -34.10 8.68 -21.93
CA ASN A 592 -34.71 8.50 -20.62
C ASN A 592 -33.86 7.58 -19.71
N ARG A 593 -34.05 7.75 -18.42
CA ARG A 593 -33.41 6.92 -17.39
C ARG A 593 -34.09 5.56 -17.35
N GLY A 594 -33.33 4.49 -17.35
CA GLY A 594 -33.79 3.12 -17.21
C GLY A 594 -34.11 2.73 -15.77
N ASP A 595 -34.62 1.52 -15.58
CA ASP A 595 -34.95 0.96 -14.26
C ASP A 595 -33.71 0.73 -13.38
N ASP A 596 -32.53 0.59 -13.98
CA ASP A 596 -31.22 0.51 -13.32
C ASP A 596 -30.69 1.87 -12.82
N GLY A 597 -31.46 2.94 -13.04
CA GLY A 597 -31.10 4.29 -12.66
C GLY A 597 -30.08 4.98 -13.58
N LYS A 598 -29.64 4.35 -14.66
CA LYS A 598 -28.75 4.93 -15.66
C LYS A 598 -29.53 5.54 -16.82
N PHE A 599 -28.92 6.53 -17.47
CA PHE A 599 -29.49 7.10 -18.69
C PHE A 599 -29.17 6.22 -19.90
N GLY A 600 -30.14 6.06 -20.80
CA GLY A 600 -29.89 5.53 -22.13
C GLY A 600 -29.21 6.59 -23.02
N PHE A 601 -28.82 6.17 -24.20
CA PHE A 601 -28.28 7.06 -25.24
C PHE A 601 -28.84 6.71 -26.62
N ARG A 602 -28.69 7.65 -27.55
CA ARG A 602 -28.94 7.44 -28.97
C ARG A 602 -27.76 7.98 -29.76
N ASP A 603 -27.22 7.16 -30.66
CA ASP A 603 -26.25 7.62 -31.67
C ASP A 603 -27.02 8.43 -32.73
N ILE A 604 -26.66 9.69 -32.87
CA ILE A 604 -27.25 10.64 -33.81
C ILE A 604 -26.25 11.09 -34.89
N THR A 605 -25.13 10.37 -35.04
CA THR A 605 -24.03 10.73 -35.94
C THR A 605 -24.50 10.96 -37.38
N THR A 606 -25.28 10.06 -37.92
CA THR A 606 -25.80 10.18 -39.30
C THR A 606 -26.78 11.34 -39.51
N ALA A 607 -27.37 11.84 -38.45
CA ALA A 607 -28.31 12.98 -38.49
C ALA A 607 -27.59 14.35 -38.36
N VAL A 608 -26.36 14.35 -37.82
CA VAL A 608 -25.62 15.60 -37.49
C VAL A 608 -24.41 15.81 -38.41
N ALA A 609 -23.69 14.75 -38.71
CA ALA A 609 -22.53 14.76 -39.61
C ALA A 609 -22.96 14.11 -40.95
N PRO A 610 -23.12 14.92 -42.02
CA PRO A 610 -23.48 14.40 -43.35
C PRO A 610 -22.34 13.61 -43.99
#